data_785d04830a30c65749446586ddd6fe42
#
_entry.id   785d04830a30c65749446586ddd6fe42
#
_cell.length_a   1.000
_cell.length_b   1.000
_cell.length_c   1.000
_cell.angle_alpha   90.00
_cell.angle_beta   90.00
_cell.angle_gamma   90.00
#
_symmetry.space_group_name_H-M   'P 1'
#
loop_
_entity.id
_entity.type
_entity.pdbx_description
1 polymer ?
#
loop_
_entity_poly.entity_id
_entity_poly.type
_entity_poly.pdbx_seq_one_letter_code
_entity_poly.pdbx_strand_id
1 'polypeptide(L)'
;TQDEIEDLYEFSNFLRKKTYLLSNTYEQKKHFRPFASMIKVNTNKDPEEVAPPIAEELLEKEIEALRQQKGTRLLQHKEYEIFLAKAEYIPNILHEIGRLREITFREVGEGTNLSIDLDEYDTYYRHLFLWESDTKRIVGAYRMGLGSDFFDMYGVNGFYTHSLFRFDSELHTMLRQTIEMG
;
A
#
# COMPACT_ATOMS: atom_id res chain seq x y z
N THR A 1 6.52 11.85 -26.44
CA THR A 1 7.12 13.18 -26.70
C THR A 1 7.00 14.04 -25.44
N GLN A 2 7.71 15.15 -25.39
CA GLN A 2 7.70 16.05 -24.22
C GLN A 2 6.31 16.65 -23.98
N ASP A 3 5.57 16.89 -25.07
CA ASP A 3 4.18 17.38 -25.04
C ASP A 3 3.19 16.38 -24.43
N GLU A 4 3.36 15.07 -24.65
CA GLU A 4 2.53 14.04 -24.02
C GLU A 4 2.77 13.92 -22.52
N ILE A 5 3.97 14.24 -22.05
CA ILE A 5 4.31 14.25 -20.61
C ILE A 5 3.72 15.48 -19.93
N GLU A 6 3.72 16.65 -20.59
CA GLU A 6 3.07 17.86 -20.09
C GLU A 6 1.56 17.69 -20.01
N ASP A 7 0.92 17.09 -21.02
CA ASP A 7 -0.52 16.78 -21.03
C ASP A 7 -0.90 15.82 -19.88
N LEU A 8 -0.09 14.80 -19.61
CA LEU A 8 -0.32 13.88 -18.48
C LEU A 8 -0.15 14.56 -17.12
N TYR A 9 0.79 15.47 -16.99
CA TYR A 9 1.01 16.24 -15.77
C TYR A 9 -0.14 17.21 -15.51
N GLU A 10 -0.61 17.92 -16.52
CA GLU A 10 -1.77 18.81 -16.43
C GLU A 10 -3.05 18.05 -16.11
N PHE A 11 -3.26 16.88 -16.72
CA PHE A 11 -4.39 16.02 -16.45
C PHE A 11 -4.34 15.47 -15.01
N SER A 12 -3.19 15.05 -14.53
CA SER A 12 -2.97 14.61 -13.15
C SER A 12 -3.29 15.72 -12.14
N ASN A 13 -2.82 16.93 -12.39
CA ASN A 13 -3.12 18.10 -11.55
C ASN A 13 -4.61 18.48 -11.58
N PHE A 14 -5.26 18.36 -12.75
CA PHE A 14 -6.69 18.57 -12.89
C PHE A 14 -7.49 17.55 -12.06
N LEU A 15 -7.15 16.26 -12.13
CA LEU A 15 -7.79 15.22 -11.33
C LEU A 15 -7.58 15.45 -9.83
N ARG A 16 -6.34 15.75 -9.42
CA ARG A 16 -6.02 16.08 -8.03
C ARG A 16 -6.83 17.26 -7.52
N LYS A 17 -6.93 18.34 -8.30
CA LYS A 17 -7.73 19.52 -7.97
C LYS A 17 -9.23 19.19 -7.86
N LYS A 18 -9.75 18.34 -8.77
CA LYS A 18 -11.16 17.90 -8.73
C LYS A 18 -11.44 17.03 -7.50
N THR A 19 -10.55 16.14 -7.13
CA THR A 19 -10.67 15.30 -5.94
C THR A 19 -10.71 16.15 -4.67
N TYR A 20 -9.84 17.16 -4.56
CA TYR A 20 -9.86 18.12 -3.45
C TYR A 20 -11.17 18.93 -3.40
N LEU A 21 -11.69 19.36 -4.55
CA LEU A 21 -12.96 20.11 -4.62
C LEU A 21 -14.17 19.24 -4.24
N LEU A 22 -14.14 17.94 -4.57
CA LEU A 22 -15.18 17.00 -4.16
C LEU A 22 -15.18 16.77 -2.66
N SER A 23 -14.01 16.64 -2.02
CA SER A 23 -13.92 16.52 -0.55
C SER A 23 -14.51 17.74 0.15
N ASN A 24 -14.24 18.94 -0.34
CA ASN A 24 -14.78 20.18 0.23
C ASN A 24 -16.29 20.32 0.10
N THR A 25 -16.92 19.67 -0.86
CA THR A 25 -18.40 19.75 -1.07
C THR A 25 -19.16 18.87 -0.08
N TYR A 26 -18.51 17.85 0.48
CA TYR A 26 -19.07 16.93 1.47
C TYR A 26 -18.69 17.23 2.92
N GLU A 27 -17.82 18.21 3.17
CA GLU A 27 -17.54 18.72 4.50
C GLU A 27 -18.75 19.52 5.05
N GLN A 28 -19.81 18.82 5.41
CA GLN A 28 -20.69 19.36 6.44
C GLN A 28 -19.86 19.47 7.73
N LYS A 29 -19.82 20.68 8.30
CA LYS A 29 -19.14 21.04 9.56
C LYS A 29 -19.58 20.17 10.74
N LYS A 30 -19.27 18.89 10.72
CA LYS A 30 -19.18 18.05 11.90
C LYS A 30 -17.72 18.08 12.30
N HIS A 31 -17.45 18.45 13.55
CA HIS A 31 -16.13 18.38 14.15
C HIS A 31 -15.47 17.05 13.81
N PHE A 32 -14.75 17.03 12.71
CA PHE A 32 -13.94 15.91 12.32
C PHE A 32 -12.78 15.86 13.31
N ARG A 33 -12.82 14.92 14.22
CA ARG A 33 -11.63 14.59 14.99
C ARG A 33 -10.69 13.95 13.99
N PRO A 34 -9.47 14.49 13.81
CA PRO A 34 -8.51 13.87 12.91
C PRO A 34 -8.35 12.40 13.30
N PHE A 35 -8.29 11.52 12.30
CA PHE A 35 -8.20 10.06 12.44
C PHE A 35 -7.10 9.63 13.43
N ALA A 36 -5.97 10.35 13.45
CA ALA A 36 -4.90 10.22 14.44
C ALA A 36 -5.37 10.28 15.91
N SER A 37 -6.56 10.87 16.20
CA SER A 37 -7.11 10.92 17.56
C SER A 37 -7.98 9.70 17.90
N MET A 38 -8.31 8.84 16.94
CA MET A 38 -9.08 7.60 17.16
C MET A 38 -8.17 6.39 17.39
N ILE A 39 -6.99 6.39 16.81
CA ILE A 39 -5.96 5.42 17.18
C ILE A 39 -5.42 5.91 18.52
N LYS A 40 -5.75 5.20 19.61
CA LYS A 40 -4.98 5.32 20.85
C LYS A 40 -3.59 4.76 20.57
N VAL A 41 -2.76 5.53 19.88
CA VAL A 41 -1.33 5.32 19.92
C VAL A 41 -1.00 5.42 21.40
N ASN A 42 -0.45 4.35 21.97
CA ASN A 42 -0.04 4.34 23.37
C ASN A 42 1.18 5.26 23.48
N THR A 43 0.92 6.57 23.62
CA THR A 43 1.90 7.66 23.57
C THR A 43 2.90 7.62 24.74
N ASN A 44 2.84 6.59 25.59
CA ASN A 44 3.68 6.41 26.78
C ASN A 44 4.84 5.40 26.58
N LYS A 45 5.03 4.86 25.38
CA LYS A 45 6.22 4.07 25.07
C LYS A 45 7.10 4.84 24.08
N ASP A 46 8.37 4.91 24.36
CA ASP A 46 9.35 5.36 23.39
C ASP A 46 9.22 4.51 22.11
N PRO A 47 9.37 5.11 20.91
CA PRO A 47 9.31 4.36 19.65
C PRO A 47 10.35 3.23 19.66
N GLU A 48 9.96 2.06 19.20
CA GLU A 48 10.90 0.96 18.99
C GLU A 48 11.95 1.35 17.95
N GLU A 49 13.16 0.80 18.04
CA GLU A 49 14.13 0.93 16.98
C GLU A 49 13.60 0.27 15.70
N VAL A 50 13.73 0.96 14.58
CA VAL A 50 13.30 0.42 13.28
C VAL A 50 14.16 -0.79 12.94
N ALA A 51 13.53 -1.85 12.42
CA ALA A 51 14.23 -3.05 12.01
C ALA A 51 15.39 -2.75 11.04
N PRO A 52 16.49 -3.53 11.10
CA PRO A 52 17.59 -3.36 10.16
C PRO A 52 17.13 -3.66 8.72
N PRO A 53 17.77 -3.06 7.70
CA PRO A 53 17.46 -3.34 6.31
C PRO A 53 17.72 -4.82 5.98
N ILE A 54 16.91 -5.36 5.10
CA ILE A 54 17.13 -6.71 4.56
C ILE A 54 18.33 -6.70 3.61
N ALA A 55 19.14 -7.74 3.68
CA ALA A 55 20.30 -7.90 2.80
C ALA A 55 19.87 -7.93 1.33
N GLU A 56 20.59 -7.19 0.48
CA GLU A 56 20.30 -7.04 -0.95
C GLU A 56 20.19 -8.39 -1.67
N GLU A 57 21.02 -9.35 -1.31
CA GLU A 57 21.04 -10.68 -1.91
C GLU A 57 19.74 -11.46 -1.68
N LEU A 58 19.08 -11.24 -0.53
CA LEU A 58 17.81 -11.86 -0.22
C LEU A 58 16.68 -11.23 -1.04
N LEU A 59 16.71 -9.91 -1.19
CA LEU A 59 15.75 -9.18 -2.03
C LEU A 59 15.91 -9.58 -3.50
N GLU A 60 17.13 -9.59 -4.03
CA GLU A 60 17.43 -10.01 -5.41
C GLU A 60 16.98 -11.44 -5.69
N LYS A 61 17.18 -12.35 -4.74
CA LYS A 61 16.72 -13.74 -4.89
C LYS A 61 15.20 -13.84 -5.08
N GLU A 62 14.43 -13.06 -4.33
CA GLU A 62 12.96 -13.01 -4.49
C GLU A 62 12.57 -12.33 -5.79
N ILE A 63 13.23 -11.23 -6.18
CA ILE A 63 13.02 -10.57 -7.47
C ILE A 63 13.28 -11.53 -8.63
N GLU A 64 14.37 -12.29 -8.58
CA GLU A 64 14.69 -13.25 -9.65
C GLU A 64 13.64 -14.37 -9.72
N ALA A 65 13.15 -14.86 -8.58
CA ALA A 65 12.06 -15.82 -8.55
C ALA A 65 10.76 -15.25 -9.18
N LEU A 66 10.44 -13.98 -8.89
CA LEU A 66 9.29 -13.29 -9.48
C LEU A 66 9.45 -13.08 -10.99
N ARG A 67 10.65 -12.80 -11.49
CA ARG A 67 10.92 -12.68 -12.94
C ARG A 67 10.60 -13.96 -13.69
N GLN A 68 10.83 -15.12 -13.06
CA GLN A 68 10.54 -16.43 -13.63
C GLN A 68 9.05 -16.82 -13.55
N GLN A 69 8.29 -16.19 -12.65
CA GLN A 69 6.88 -16.49 -12.46
C GLN A 69 6.01 -15.62 -13.39
N LYS A 70 5.24 -16.30 -14.28
CA LYS A 70 4.37 -15.61 -15.22
C LYS A 70 3.31 -14.74 -14.51
N GLY A 71 3.23 -13.46 -14.91
CA GLY A 71 2.19 -12.53 -14.46
C GLY A 71 2.51 -11.78 -13.17
N THR A 72 3.67 -12.00 -12.56
CA THR A 72 4.13 -11.22 -11.39
C THR A 72 4.80 -9.91 -11.78
N ARG A 73 5.64 -9.92 -12.82
CA ARG A 73 6.19 -8.69 -13.37
C ARG A 73 5.20 -8.09 -14.37
N LEU A 74 4.68 -6.91 -14.04
CA LEU A 74 3.67 -6.21 -14.84
C LEU A 74 4.28 -5.30 -15.89
N LEU A 75 5.39 -4.64 -15.55
CA LEU A 75 6.07 -3.68 -16.43
C LEU A 75 7.56 -3.68 -16.15
N GLN A 76 8.35 -3.42 -17.18
CA GLN A 76 9.76 -3.07 -17.07
C GLN A 76 10.03 -1.84 -17.95
N HIS A 77 10.66 -0.84 -17.37
CA HIS A 77 11.13 0.35 -18.09
C HIS A 77 12.50 0.75 -17.56
N LYS A 78 13.52 0.59 -18.41
CA LYS A 78 14.93 0.80 -18.05
C LYS A 78 15.30 -0.05 -16.80
N GLU A 79 15.84 0.60 -15.76
CA GLU A 79 16.20 0.01 -14.47
C GLU A 79 15.02 -0.29 -13.57
N TYR A 80 13.81 0.17 -13.92
CA TYR A 80 12.61 0.03 -13.08
C TYR A 80 11.75 -1.16 -13.50
N GLU A 81 11.33 -1.94 -12.53
CA GLU A 81 10.42 -3.08 -12.71
C GLU A 81 9.24 -2.98 -11.72
N ILE A 82 8.02 -3.17 -12.23
CA ILE A 82 6.81 -3.19 -11.40
C ILE A 82 6.38 -4.64 -11.23
N PHE A 83 6.25 -5.05 -9.97
CA PHE A 83 5.78 -6.38 -9.61
C PHE A 83 4.46 -6.33 -8.86
N LEU A 84 3.64 -7.37 -9.02
CA LEU A 84 2.48 -7.66 -8.22
C LEU A 84 2.60 -9.09 -7.69
N ALA A 85 2.77 -9.25 -6.39
CA ALA A 85 3.00 -10.54 -5.78
C ALA A 85 2.18 -10.74 -4.50
N LYS A 86 1.93 -12.02 -4.14
CA LYS A 86 1.38 -12.39 -2.85
C LYS A 86 2.49 -12.41 -1.80
N ALA A 87 2.13 -12.14 -0.54
CA ALA A 87 3.04 -12.15 0.60
C ALA A 87 3.89 -13.43 0.70
N GLU A 88 3.29 -14.58 0.42
CA GLU A 88 3.96 -15.89 0.50
C GLU A 88 5.18 -16.05 -0.43
N TYR A 89 5.24 -15.28 -1.51
CA TYR A 89 6.34 -15.33 -2.49
C TYR A 89 7.44 -14.30 -2.22
N ILE A 90 7.20 -13.36 -1.31
CA ILE A 90 8.06 -12.19 -1.09
C ILE A 90 8.31 -11.90 0.40
N PRO A 91 8.61 -12.89 1.26
CA PRO A 91 8.72 -12.65 2.70
C PRO A 91 9.78 -11.61 3.07
N ASN A 92 10.93 -11.58 2.40
CA ASN A 92 11.97 -10.58 2.64
C ASN A 92 11.61 -9.20 2.08
N ILE A 93 11.08 -9.17 0.85
CA ILE A 93 10.59 -7.93 0.23
C ILE A 93 9.44 -7.33 1.06
N LEU A 94 8.51 -8.15 1.55
CA LEU A 94 7.41 -7.69 2.40
C LEU A 94 7.92 -7.09 3.71
N HIS A 95 8.91 -7.74 4.33
CA HIS A 95 9.56 -7.22 5.54
C HIS A 95 10.22 -5.86 5.26
N GLU A 96 10.93 -5.72 4.14
CA GLU A 96 11.56 -4.46 3.74
C GLU A 96 10.52 -3.37 3.43
N ILE A 97 9.40 -3.72 2.78
CA ILE A 97 8.26 -2.81 2.55
C ILE A 97 7.73 -2.28 3.90
N GLY A 98 7.47 -3.16 4.86
CA GLY A 98 6.98 -2.77 6.19
C GLY A 98 7.99 -1.89 6.94
N ARG A 99 9.28 -2.17 6.81
CA ARG A 99 10.35 -1.34 7.37
C ARG A 99 10.36 0.07 6.76
N LEU A 100 10.28 0.16 5.43
CA LEU A 100 10.27 1.44 4.71
C LEU A 100 9.00 2.25 5.00
N ARG A 101 7.84 1.57 5.14
CA ARG A 101 6.57 2.20 5.56
C ARG A 101 6.73 2.85 6.92
N GLU A 102 7.27 2.13 7.91
CA GLU A 102 7.45 2.67 9.25
C GLU A 102 8.38 3.89 9.25
N ILE A 103 9.48 3.85 8.52
CA ILE A 103 10.39 5.01 8.37
C ILE A 103 9.63 6.20 7.80
N THR A 104 8.97 6.02 6.66
CA THR A 104 8.29 7.09 5.94
C THR A 104 7.15 7.71 6.76
N PHE A 105 6.34 6.88 7.42
CA PHE A 105 5.23 7.36 8.23
C PHE A 105 5.69 8.01 9.53
N ARG A 106 6.81 7.56 10.14
CA ARG A 106 7.40 8.29 11.29
C ARG A 106 7.84 9.70 10.93
N GLU A 107 8.41 9.91 9.74
CA GLU A 107 8.85 11.24 9.29
C GLU A 107 7.70 12.27 9.23
N VAL A 108 6.47 11.79 8.99
CA VAL A 108 5.27 12.65 8.97
C VAL A 108 4.42 12.55 10.24
N GLY A 109 4.89 11.83 11.25
CA GLY A 109 4.20 11.70 12.54
C GLY A 109 3.04 10.71 12.55
N GLU A 110 2.96 9.81 11.56
CA GLU A 110 1.90 8.82 11.38
C GLU A 110 2.40 7.37 11.54
N GLY A 111 3.65 7.18 11.97
CA GLY A 111 4.24 5.86 12.20
C GLY A 111 3.54 5.09 13.32
N THR A 112 3.63 3.77 13.24
CA THR A 112 3.08 2.86 14.26
C THR A 112 3.89 2.87 15.55
N ASN A 113 5.12 3.39 15.53
CA ASN A 113 6.14 3.33 16.58
C ASN A 113 6.61 1.88 16.90
N LEU A 114 6.31 0.93 16.02
CA LEU A 114 6.84 -0.43 16.07
C LEU A 114 8.14 -0.53 15.24
N SER A 115 8.87 -1.61 15.38
CA SER A 115 10.08 -1.84 14.58
C SER A 115 9.80 -1.98 13.07
N ILE A 116 8.55 -2.35 12.71
CA ILE A 116 8.09 -2.59 11.36
C ILE A 116 6.58 -2.32 11.28
N ASP A 117 6.12 -1.73 10.18
CA ASP A 117 4.70 -1.48 9.91
C ASP A 117 4.13 -2.59 9.00
N LEU A 118 3.73 -3.69 9.62
CA LEU A 118 2.97 -4.77 8.97
C LEU A 118 1.79 -5.17 9.85
N ASP A 119 0.67 -5.49 9.22
CA ASP A 119 -0.54 -5.95 9.88
C ASP A 119 -1.07 -7.28 9.28
N GLU A 120 -2.21 -7.75 9.78
CA GLU A 120 -2.82 -8.98 9.32
C GLU A 120 -3.24 -8.93 7.85
N TYR A 121 -3.62 -7.76 7.32
CA TYR A 121 -4.02 -7.58 5.91
C TYR A 121 -2.83 -7.80 4.97
N ASP A 122 -1.63 -7.46 5.39
CA ASP A 122 -0.42 -7.66 4.59
C ASP A 122 -0.17 -9.14 4.26
N THR A 123 -0.72 -10.08 5.06
CA THR A 123 -0.53 -11.52 4.87
C THR A 123 -1.31 -12.10 3.69
N TYR A 124 -2.45 -11.52 3.32
CA TYR A 124 -3.31 -12.04 2.25
C TYR A 124 -3.61 -11.02 1.14
N TYR A 125 -3.29 -9.74 1.34
CA TYR A 125 -3.30 -8.76 0.24
C TYR A 125 -2.13 -9.02 -0.70
N ARG A 126 -2.27 -8.57 -1.94
CA ARG A 126 -1.15 -8.53 -2.87
C ARG A 126 -0.36 -7.26 -2.65
N HIS A 127 0.93 -7.32 -2.99
CA HIS A 127 1.84 -6.19 -2.90
C HIS A 127 2.24 -5.78 -4.31
N LEU A 128 1.86 -4.55 -4.69
CA LEU A 128 2.32 -3.87 -5.89
C LEU A 128 3.52 -3.04 -5.50
N PHE A 129 4.68 -3.30 -6.08
CA PHE A 129 5.88 -2.55 -5.74
C PHE A 129 6.77 -2.27 -6.94
N LEU A 130 7.50 -1.18 -6.82
CA LEU A 130 8.49 -0.71 -7.79
C LEU A 130 9.88 -1.07 -7.30
N TRP A 131 10.60 -1.86 -8.11
CA TRP A 131 11.98 -2.25 -7.90
C TRP A 131 12.91 -1.49 -8.83
N GLU A 132 14.01 -0.97 -8.31
CA GLU A 132 15.10 -0.37 -9.07
C GLU A 132 16.29 -1.32 -9.11
N SER A 133 16.61 -1.83 -10.29
CA SER A 133 17.60 -2.90 -10.47
C SER A 133 19.05 -2.43 -10.24
N ASP A 134 19.35 -1.17 -10.57
CA ASP A 134 20.72 -0.62 -10.46
C ASP A 134 21.13 -0.43 -9.00
N THR A 135 20.21 0.05 -8.17
CA THR A 135 20.46 0.28 -6.74
C THR A 135 19.95 -0.84 -5.85
N LYS A 136 19.27 -1.84 -6.44
CA LYS A 136 18.69 -2.99 -5.73
C LYS A 136 17.76 -2.57 -4.58
N ARG A 137 16.84 -1.65 -4.87
CA ARG A 137 15.96 -1.05 -3.87
C ARG A 137 14.49 -1.10 -4.26
N ILE A 138 13.66 -1.19 -3.23
CA ILE A 138 12.23 -0.92 -3.34
C ILE A 138 12.04 0.59 -3.30
N VAL A 139 11.49 1.18 -4.36
CA VAL A 139 11.32 2.63 -4.52
C VAL A 139 9.93 3.09 -4.09
N GLY A 140 8.95 2.19 -4.15
CA GLY A 140 7.60 2.45 -3.71
C GLY A 140 6.77 1.18 -3.66
N ALA A 141 5.74 1.17 -2.84
CA ALA A 141 4.84 0.03 -2.71
C ALA A 141 3.43 0.46 -2.34
N TYR A 142 2.46 -0.34 -2.79
CA TYR A 142 1.06 -0.31 -2.35
C TYR A 142 0.63 -1.74 -2.03
N ARG A 143 -0.19 -1.92 -0.99
CA ARG A 143 -0.91 -3.17 -0.83
C ARG A 143 -2.24 -3.12 -1.57
N MET A 144 -2.64 -4.22 -2.17
CA MET A 144 -3.84 -4.33 -2.98
C MET A 144 -4.69 -5.49 -2.49
N GLY A 145 -5.82 -5.17 -1.88
CA GLY A 145 -6.85 -6.13 -1.51
C GLY A 145 -7.76 -6.40 -2.70
N LEU A 146 -7.65 -7.58 -3.33
CA LEU A 146 -8.57 -7.99 -4.38
C LEU A 146 -9.72 -8.77 -3.74
N GLY A 147 -10.94 -8.23 -3.79
CA GLY A 147 -12.12 -8.88 -3.25
C GLY A 147 -12.33 -10.31 -3.78
N SER A 148 -11.96 -10.55 -5.05
CA SER A 148 -11.97 -11.89 -5.63
C SER A 148 -11.05 -12.90 -4.93
N ASP A 149 -10.01 -12.44 -4.27
CA ASP A 149 -9.03 -13.32 -3.65
C ASP A 149 -9.45 -13.76 -2.23
N PHE A 150 -10.15 -12.91 -1.50
CA PHE A 150 -10.40 -13.15 -0.07
C PHE A 150 -11.86 -13.00 0.40
N PHE A 151 -12.76 -12.41 -0.42
CA PHE A 151 -14.14 -12.17 0.02
C PHE A 151 -14.87 -13.45 0.40
N ASP A 152 -14.64 -14.57 -0.30
CA ASP A 152 -15.29 -15.84 0.00
C ASP A 152 -14.83 -16.44 1.33
N MET A 153 -13.64 -16.09 1.79
CA MET A 153 -13.07 -16.57 3.06
C MET A 153 -13.39 -15.65 4.23
N TYR A 154 -13.26 -14.34 4.04
CA TYR A 154 -13.35 -13.36 5.12
C TYR A 154 -14.57 -12.43 5.02
N GLY A 155 -15.31 -12.47 3.88
CA GLY A 155 -16.42 -11.57 3.62
C GLY A 155 -15.98 -10.11 3.65
N VAL A 156 -16.84 -9.25 4.18
CA VAL A 156 -16.54 -7.82 4.36
C VAL A 156 -15.40 -7.55 5.35
N ASN A 157 -15.18 -8.45 6.31
CA ASN A 157 -14.11 -8.31 7.30
C ASN A 157 -12.71 -8.44 6.67
N GLY A 158 -12.60 -8.96 5.45
CA GLY A 158 -11.34 -9.02 4.71
C GLY A 158 -10.87 -7.66 4.18
N PHE A 159 -11.72 -6.64 4.20
CA PHE A 159 -11.37 -5.28 3.77
C PHE A 159 -10.89 -4.43 4.93
N TYR A 160 -9.73 -3.81 4.79
CA TYR A 160 -9.23 -2.85 5.77
C TYR A 160 -10.22 -1.70 6.00
N THR A 161 -10.81 -1.16 4.92
CA THR A 161 -11.82 -0.09 5.01
C THR A 161 -13.05 -0.49 5.81
N HIS A 162 -13.35 -1.80 5.97
CA HIS A 162 -14.43 -2.23 6.86
C HIS A 162 -14.14 -1.95 8.34
N SER A 163 -12.88 -1.84 8.73
CA SER A 163 -12.50 -1.41 10.08
C SER A 163 -12.89 0.06 10.34
N LEU A 164 -13.03 0.85 9.29
CA LEU A 164 -13.33 2.29 9.34
C LEU A 164 -14.79 2.61 9.01
N PHE A 165 -15.41 1.81 8.13
CA PHE A 165 -16.75 2.03 7.60
C PHE A 165 -17.57 0.73 7.66
N ARG A 166 -18.88 0.87 7.79
CA ARG A 166 -19.81 -0.26 7.62
C ARG A 166 -20.23 -0.34 6.18
N PHE A 167 -20.09 -1.51 5.57
CA PHE A 167 -20.64 -1.80 4.26
C PHE A 167 -22.07 -2.32 4.40
N ASP A 168 -22.98 -1.75 3.59
CA ASP A 168 -24.34 -2.27 3.46
C ASP A 168 -24.31 -3.61 2.70
N SER A 169 -25.23 -4.51 3.04
CA SER A 169 -25.33 -5.83 2.39
C SER A 169 -25.56 -5.76 0.88
N GLU A 170 -26.15 -4.68 0.38
CA GLU A 170 -26.33 -4.44 -1.05
C GLU A 170 -24.99 -4.34 -1.81
N LEU A 171 -23.91 -3.93 -1.13
CA LEU A 171 -22.59 -3.78 -1.71
C LEU A 171 -21.82 -5.09 -1.84
N HIS A 172 -22.25 -6.17 -1.17
CA HIS A 172 -21.48 -7.42 -1.08
C HIS A 172 -21.15 -8.02 -2.45
N THR A 173 -22.07 -7.95 -3.42
CA THR A 173 -21.79 -8.45 -4.78
C THR A 173 -20.71 -7.63 -5.47
N MET A 174 -20.72 -6.30 -5.24
CA MET A 174 -19.72 -5.40 -5.81
C MET A 174 -18.35 -5.59 -5.14
N LEU A 175 -18.31 -5.84 -3.82
CA LEU A 175 -17.07 -6.03 -3.06
C LEU A 175 -16.23 -7.19 -3.59
N ARG A 176 -16.84 -8.25 -4.12
CA ARG A 176 -16.11 -9.36 -4.78
C ARG A 176 -15.31 -8.91 -6.01
N GLN A 177 -15.69 -7.81 -6.64
CA GLN A 177 -15.07 -7.28 -7.84
C GLN A 177 -14.29 -5.96 -7.56
N THR A 178 -14.11 -5.63 -6.30
CA THR A 178 -13.46 -4.41 -5.86
C THR A 178 -11.97 -4.65 -5.63
N ILE A 179 -11.19 -3.62 -5.92
CA ILE A 179 -9.79 -3.52 -5.51
C ILE A 179 -9.72 -2.44 -4.45
N GLU A 180 -9.20 -2.81 -3.28
CA GLU A 180 -8.84 -1.88 -2.23
C GLU A 180 -7.35 -1.60 -2.29
N MET A 181 -6.97 -0.35 -2.25
CA MET A 181 -5.57 0.09 -2.24
C MET A 181 -5.26 0.78 -0.92
N GLY A 182 -4.14 0.38 -0.28
CA GLY A 182 -3.68 0.92 1.00
C GLY A 182 -2.17 1.04 1.10
#